data_a67e701a769e16f3984cebb7cd69d192
#
_entry.id   a67e701a769e16f3984cebb7cd69d192
#
_cell.length_a   1.000
_cell.length_b   1.000
_cell.length_c   1.000
_cell.angle_alpha   90.00
_cell.angle_beta   90.00
_cell.angle_gamma   90.00
#
_symmetry.space_group_name_H-M   'P 1'
#
loop_
_entity.id
_entity.type
_entity.pdbx_description
1 polymer ?
#
loop_
_entity_poly.entity_id
_entity_poly.type
_entity_poly.pdbx_seq_one_letter_code
_entity_poly.pdbx_strand_id
1 'polypeptide(L)'
;MRLLDLPLLLVLFLTACGGSGAAKPATVDIASFKYKPATVTVNAGAKVTWVNRDTAGHTATFKSGLDTDRLEKGDRKALTFERPGRYRYVCAFHAFMSGEVVVE
;
A
#
# COMPACT_ATOMS: atom_id res chain seq x y z
N MET A 1 -47.16 -32.78 13.37
CA MET A 1 -46.69 -32.56 13.29
C MET A 1 -45.81 -31.96 13.05
N ARG A 2 -45.43 -31.76 13.02
CA ARG A 2 -44.81 -31.25 12.92
C ARG A 2 -43.86 -30.68 12.70
N LEU A 3 -43.52 -30.49 12.47
CA LEU A 3 -42.70 -30.08 12.33
C LEU A 3 -41.85 -29.41 12.12
N LEU A 4 -41.61 -29.25 11.92
CA LEU A 4 -40.90 -28.77 11.83
C LEU A 4 -40.06 -28.19 11.65
N ASP A 5 -39.81 -28.00 11.47
CA ASP A 5 -39.12 -27.55 11.37
C ASP A 5 -38.14 -26.99 11.19
N LEU A 6 -37.63 -26.74 10.94
CA LEU A 6 -36.75 -26.30 10.82
C LEU A 6 -35.91 -25.66 10.65
N PRO A 7 -35.61 -25.45 10.46
CA PRO A 7 -34.85 -24.81 10.39
C PRO A 7 -33.96 -24.16 10.02
N LEU A 8 -33.48 -23.99 9.85
CA LEU A 8 -32.69 -23.45 9.52
C LEU A 8 -31.78 -22.86 9.57
N LEU A 9 -31.40 -22.69 9.42
CA LEU A 9 -30.55 -22.24 9.46
C LEU A 9 -29.77 -21.52 9.07
N LEU A 10 -29.38 -21.25 8.91
CA LEU A 10 -28.62 -20.65 8.53
C LEU A 10 -27.63 -20.12 8.61
N VAL A 11 -27.15 -19.90 8.43
CA VAL A 11 -26.21 -19.46 8.45
C VAL A 11 -25.44 -18.66 8.04
N LEU A 12 -24.95 -18.42 8.00
CA LEU A 12 -24.21 -17.77 7.70
C LEU A 12 -23.19 -17.24 7.60
N PHE A 13 -22.77 -17.03 7.30
CA PHE A 13 -21.84 -16.61 7.09
C PHE A 13 -21.15 -15.86 6.84
N LEU A 14 -20.76 -15.72 6.82
CA LEU A 14 -20.13 -15.11 6.65
C LEU A 14 -19.33 -14.52 6.62
N THR A 15 -19.16 -14.48 6.51
CA THR A 15 -18.48 -13.94 6.41
C THR A 15 -17.62 -13.35 6.36
N ALA A 16 -17.33 -13.45 6.37
CA ALA A 16 -16.57 -12.96 6.33
C ALA A 16 -15.93 -12.32 5.96
N CYS A 17 -15.83 -12.23 5.90
CA CYS A 17 -15.30 -11.65 5.53
C CYS A 17 -14.74 -10.92 5.39
N GLY A 18 -14.51 -10.97 5.46
CA GLY A 18 -14.10 -10.31 5.32
C GLY A 18 -13.63 -9.58 5.42
N GLY A 19 -13.52 -9.55 5.54
CA GLY A 19 -13.10 -8.88 5.58
C GLY A 19 -12.47 -8.24 5.37
N SER A 20 -12.63 -8.69 4.98
CA SER A 20 -11.99 -8.09 4.71
C SER A 20 -11.51 -7.22 4.87
N GLY A 21 -11.67 -7.35 5.17
CA GLY A 21 -11.21 -6.14 5.73
C GLY A 21 -10.45 -5.31 4.78
N ALA A 22 -10.66 -4.07 4.95
CA ALA A 22 -9.89 -3.13 4.20
C ALA A 22 -8.41 -3.31 4.51
N ALA A 23 -7.57 -3.29 3.50
CA ALA A 23 -6.15 -3.34 3.67
C ALA A 23 -5.69 -2.04 4.34
N LYS A 24 -4.82 -2.16 5.33
CA LYS A 24 -4.31 -0.98 6.04
C LYS A 24 -3.40 -0.18 5.12
N PRO A 25 -3.60 1.12 5.04
CA PRO A 25 -2.70 1.96 4.27
C PRO A 25 -1.38 2.14 5.00
N ALA A 26 -0.35 2.51 4.28
CA ALA A 26 0.95 2.82 4.85
C ALA A 26 1.41 4.15 4.30
N THR A 27 2.29 4.81 5.05
CA THR A 27 2.86 6.09 4.64
C THR A 27 4.38 5.98 4.70
N VAL A 28 5.02 6.50 3.67
CA VAL A 28 6.47 6.60 3.59
C VAL A 28 6.81 8.08 3.55
N ASP A 29 7.57 8.54 4.53
CA ASP A 29 8.08 9.90 4.50
C ASP A 29 9.40 9.90 3.74
N ILE A 30 9.60 10.92 2.93
CA ILE A 30 10.87 11.13 2.25
C ILE A 30 11.53 12.30 2.97
N ALA A 31 12.62 12.01 3.65
CA ALA A 31 13.32 13.01 4.43
C ALA A 31 14.81 12.70 4.46
N SER A 32 15.64 13.73 4.40
CA SER A 32 17.09 13.58 4.37
C SER A 32 17.55 12.64 3.27
N PHE A 33 16.89 12.71 2.10
CA PHE A 33 17.19 11.88 0.94
C PHE A 33 17.07 10.39 1.25
N LYS A 34 16.09 10.03 2.08
CA LYS A 34 15.82 8.64 2.45
C LYS A 34 14.32 8.40 2.48
N TYR A 35 13.93 7.17 2.20
CA TYR A 35 12.55 6.73 2.41
C TYR A 35 12.44 6.16 3.82
N LYS A 36 11.45 6.61 4.57
CA LYS A 36 11.28 6.25 5.98
C LYS A 36 9.85 5.78 6.22
N PRO A 37 9.63 4.50 6.46
CA PRO A 37 10.62 3.43 6.50
C PRO A 37 11.07 3.03 5.09
N ALA A 38 12.24 2.42 5.01
CA ALA A 38 12.79 1.99 3.72
C ALA A 38 11.98 0.83 3.14
N THR A 39 11.41 0.00 3.99
CA THR A 39 10.57 -1.13 3.59
C THR A 39 9.25 -1.04 4.32
N VAL A 40 8.15 -1.16 3.58
CA VAL A 40 6.81 -1.27 4.18
C VAL A 40 6.21 -2.58 3.71
N THR A 41 5.44 -3.21 4.60
CA THR A 41 4.70 -4.43 4.29
C THR A 41 3.22 -4.12 4.41
N VAL A 42 2.49 -4.41 3.34
CA VAL A 42 1.05 -4.13 3.27
C VAL A 42 0.33 -5.33 2.70
N ASN A 43 -0.99 -5.34 2.84
CA ASN A 43 -1.82 -6.37 2.23
C ASN A 43 -2.20 -5.96 0.81
N ALA A 44 -2.52 -6.96 -0.01
CA ALA A 44 -2.97 -6.69 -1.37
C ALA A 44 -4.19 -5.78 -1.34
N GLY A 45 -4.21 -4.81 -2.22
CA GLY A 45 -5.26 -3.79 -2.29
C GLY A 45 -4.95 -2.55 -1.47
N ALA A 46 -3.85 -2.53 -0.74
CA ALA A 46 -3.52 -1.40 0.12
C ALA A 46 -2.99 -0.21 -0.68
N LYS A 47 -3.18 0.97 -0.12
CA LYS A 47 -2.58 2.19 -0.62
C LYS A 47 -1.35 2.49 0.19
N VAL A 48 -0.29 2.88 -0.50
CA VAL A 48 0.93 3.40 0.14
C VAL A 48 1.09 4.83 -0.33
N THR A 49 1.26 5.74 0.61
CA THR A 49 1.38 7.17 0.33
C THR A 49 2.80 7.64 0.61
N TRP A 50 3.39 8.32 -0.35
CA TRP A 50 4.70 8.96 -0.17
C TRP A 50 4.48 10.44 0.07
N VAL A 51 5.17 10.98 1.07
CA VAL A 51 5.11 12.40 1.41
C VAL A 51 6.53 12.94 1.37
N ASN A 52 6.77 13.93 0.54
CA ASN A 52 8.11 14.52 0.47
C ASN A 52 8.24 15.63 1.51
N ARG A 53 9.20 15.44 2.43
CA ARG A 53 9.51 16.41 3.47
C ARG A 53 10.75 17.23 3.16
N ASP A 54 11.49 16.86 2.12
CA ASP A 54 12.72 17.57 1.73
C ASP A 54 12.40 18.77 0.84
N THR A 55 13.33 19.71 0.80
CA THR A 55 13.23 20.83 -0.16
C THR A 55 13.52 20.37 -1.58
N ALA A 56 14.34 19.32 -1.74
CA ALA A 56 14.61 18.76 -3.05
C ALA A 56 13.40 17.92 -3.51
N GLY A 57 13.14 17.91 -4.82
CA GLY A 57 12.10 17.08 -5.39
C GLY A 57 12.53 15.63 -5.44
N HIS A 58 11.59 14.74 -5.18
CA HIS A 58 11.84 13.29 -5.17
C HIS A 58 10.70 12.55 -5.84
N THR A 59 10.96 11.31 -6.20
CA THR A 59 9.93 10.40 -6.73
C THR A 59 10.03 9.05 -6.03
N ALA A 60 8.99 8.23 -6.19
CA ALA A 60 9.09 6.80 -5.95
C ALA A 60 8.74 6.15 -7.29
N THR A 61 9.76 5.66 -7.96
CA THR A 61 9.65 5.16 -9.33
C THR A 61 9.93 3.68 -9.37
N PHE A 62 8.96 2.92 -9.87
CA PHE A 62 9.00 1.46 -9.91
C PHE A 62 9.24 0.97 -11.32
N LYS A 63 9.93 -0.17 -11.45
CA LYS A 63 10.13 -0.80 -12.74
C LYS A 63 8.82 -1.17 -13.42
N SER A 64 7.80 -1.46 -12.62
CA SER A 64 6.49 -1.85 -13.15
C SER A 64 5.78 -0.73 -13.90
N GLY A 65 6.27 0.49 -13.77
CA GLY A 65 5.62 1.65 -14.35
C GLY A 65 4.84 2.49 -13.36
N LEU A 66 4.63 1.97 -12.14
CA LEU A 66 4.05 2.80 -11.10
C LEU A 66 5.04 3.90 -10.76
N ASP A 67 4.51 5.08 -10.48
CA ASP A 67 5.35 6.24 -10.24
C ASP A 67 4.54 7.29 -9.49
N THR A 68 5.16 7.92 -8.51
CA THR A 68 4.53 9.06 -7.85
C THR A 68 4.63 10.31 -8.70
N ASP A 69 5.51 10.32 -9.70
CA ASP A 69 5.98 11.51 -10.36
C ASP A 69 6.69 12.41 -9.36
N ARG A 70 7.14 13.57 -9.81
CA ARG A 70 7.92 14.47 -8.96
C ARG A 70 7.06 15.03 -7.83
N LEU A 71 7.54 14.85 -6.62
CA LEU A 71 6.91 15.42 -5.42
C LEU A 71 7.80 16.56 -4.94
N GLU A 72 7.22 17.75 -4.85
CA GLU A 72 7.86 18.90 -4.23
C GLU A 72 7.67 18.80 -2.73
N LYS A 73 8.33 19.65 -1.98
CA LYS A 73 8.21 19.64 -0.52
C LYS A 73 6.73 19.76 -0.13
N GLY A 74 6.27 18.82 0.67
CA GLY A 74 4.90 18.80 1.17
C GLY A 74 3.93 18.03 0.28
N ASP A 75 4.32 17.72 -0.94
CA ASP A 75 3.47 16.96 -1.84
C ASP A 75 3.36 15.51 -1.40
N ARG A 76 2.24 14.88 -1.74
CA ARG A 76 2.02 13.48 -1.45
C ARG A 76 1.32 12.80 -2.61
N LYS A 77 1.53 11.50 -2.72
CA LYS A 77 0.87 10.68 -3.73
C LYS A 77 0.70 9.28 -3.21
N ALA A 78 -0.49 8.73 -3.41
CA ALA A 78 -0.79 7.36 -3.02
C ALA A 78 -0.79 6.48 -4.26
N LEU A 79 -0.22 5.29 -4.13
CA LEU A 79 -0.26 4.26 -5.15
C LEU A 79 -0.89 3.02 -4.53
N THR A 80 -1.70 2.31 -5.31
CA THR A 80 -2.39 1.11 -4.86
C THR A 80 -1.65 -0.13 -5.35
N PHE A 81 -1.48 -1.11 -4.46
CA PHE A 81 -0.77 -2.35 -4.76
C PHE A 81 -1.74 -3.51 -4.71
N GLU A 82 -2.12 -4.02 -5.88
CA GLU A 82 -3.18 -5.02 -5.99
C GLU A 82 -2.67 -6.45 -5.82
N ARG A 83 -1.40 -6.70 -6.11
CA ARG A 83 -0.88 -8.07 -6.18
C ARG A 83 0.24 -8.31 -5.19
N PRO A 84 0.26 -9.47 -4.54
CA PRO A 84 1.38 -9.84 -3.68
C PRO A 84 2.68 -9.81 -4.45
N GLY A 85 3.75 -9.46 -3.77
CA GLY A 85 5.09 -9.43 -4.35
C GLY A 85 5.96 -8.42 -3.67
N ARG A 86 7.18 -8.31 -4.16
CA ARG A 86 8.15 -7.33 -3.69
C ARG A 86 8.37 -6.30 -4.78
N TYR A 87 8.20 -5.04 -4.43
CA TYR A 87 8.25 -3.95 -5.39
C TYR A 87 9.30 -2.96 -4.94
N ARG A 88 10.48 -3.03 -5.57
CA ARG A 88 11.56 -2.10 -5.26
C ARG A 88 11.37 -0.84 -6.08
N TYR A 89 11.79 0.26 -5.49
CA TYR A 89 11.68 1.54 -6.18
C TYR A 89 12.89 2.42 -5.86
N VAL A 90 13.08 3.42 -6.69
CA VAL A 90 14.16 4.39 -6.55
C VAL A 90 13.61 5.78 -6.81
N CYS A 91 14.39 6.78 -6.44
CA CYS A 91 14.12 8.14 -6.85
C CYS A 91 14.72 8.35 -8.24
N ALA A 92 13.93 8.89 -9.15
CA ALA A 92 14.41 9.10 -10.53
C ALA A 92 15.55 10.12 -10.60
N PHE A 93 15.64 11.02 -9.63
CA PHE A 93 16.64 12.10 -9.64
C PHE A 93 17.87 11.74 -8.78
N HIS A 94 17.74 10.77 -7.88
CA HIS A 94 18.77 10.44 -6.91
C HIS A 94 18.82 8.93 -6.78
N ALA A 95 19.50 8.28 -7.74
CA ALA A 95 19.44 6.82 -7.88
C ALA A 95 19.95 6.05 -6.66
N PHE A 96 20.68 6.72 -5.77
CA PHE A 96 21.12 6.08 -4.53
C PHE A 96 20.01 5.93 -3.50
N MET A 97 18.88 6.61 -3.72
CA MET A 97 17.71 6.46 -2.84
C MET A 97 16.88 5.26 -3.31
N SER A 98 16.65 4.31 -2.43
CA SER A 98 15.83 3.15 -2.76
C SER A 98 14.97 2.72 -1.59
N GLY A 99 13.89 2.05 -1.91
CA GLY A 99 12.98 1.49 -0.92
C GLY A 99 12.28 0.27 -1.49
N GLU A 100 11.40 -0.31 -0.68
CA GLU A 100 10.68 -1.51 -1.09
C GLU A 100 9.29 -1.53 -0.47
N VAL A 101 8.31 -1.94 -1.26
CA VAL A 101 6.97 -2.26 -0.79
C VAL A 101 6.81 -3.76 -0.91
N VAL A 102 6.51 -4.42 0.21
CA VAL A 102 6.22 -5.85 0.24
C VAL A 102 4.71 -5.99 0.37
N VAL A 103 4.10 -6.69 -0.57
CA VAL A 103 2.65 -6.89 -0.60
C VAL A 103 2.37 -8.36 -0.32
N GLU A 104 1.58 -8.62 0.69
CA GLU A 104 1.22 -9.99 1.12
C GLU A 104 -0.17 -10.38 0.70
#